data_122ccedb7823dbb05e263c913d23238b
#
_entry.id   122ccedb7823dbb05e263c913d23238b
#
_cell.length_a   1.000
_cell.length_b   1.000
_cell.length_c   1.000
_cell.angle_alpha   90.00
_cell.angle_beta   90.00
_cell.angle_gamma   90.00
#
_symmetry.space_group_name_H-M   'P 1'
#
loop_
_entity.id
_entity.type
_entity.pdbx_description
1 polymer ?
#
loop_
_entity_poly.entity_id
_entity_poly.type
_entity_poly.pdbx_seq_one_letter_code
_entity_poly.pdbx_strand_id
1 'polypeptide(L)'
;MSVSIQVVAQGHLLQLSAKQENKAILLDTFWERFWGLKAYEAKSDKQIIVVGFERCQSVHTFCMRRAIDIAAIDLLGEVIASYKHVDPSSIMTIRKAYWIFERFSCDEEWFEVGERIEIIKNPPR
;
A
#
# COMPACT_ATOMS: atom_id res chain seq x y z
N MET A 1 -19.21 1.92 4.60
CA MET A 1 -18.49 1.79 5.89
C MET A 1 -17.10 2.36 5.73
N SER A 2 -16.64 3.04 6.77
CA SER A 2 -15.27 3.53 6.77
C SER A 2 -14.35 2.50 7.38
N VAL A 3 -13.16 2.38 6.82
CA VAL A 3 -12.10 1.53 7.32
C VAL A 3 -10.96 2.44 7.76
N SER A 4 -10.43 2.20 8.93
CA SER A 4 -9.27 2.95 9.42
C SER A 4 -7.99 2.20 9.08
N ILE A 5 -7.01 2.93 8.59
CA ILE A 5 -5.69 2.38 8.35
C ILE A 5 -4.68 3.20 9.12
N GLN A 6 -3.90 2.51 9.93
CA GLN A 6 -2.79 3.14 10.63
C GLN A 6 -1.54 3.01 9.77
N VAL A 7 -0.95 4.13 9.44
CA VAL A 7 0.30 4.17 8.72
C VAL A 7 1.43 4.40 9.72
N VAL A 8 2.38 3.49 9.74
CA VAL A 8 3.43 3.46 10.75
C VAL A 8 4.77 3.62 10.09
N ALA A 9 5.66 4.33 10.76
CA ALA A 9 7.03 4.50 10.30
C ALA A 9 7.73 3.15 10.18
N GLN A 10 8.73 3.13 9.30
CA GLN A 10 9.51 1.93 9.00
C GLN A 10 9.99 1.21 10.26
N GLY A 11 9.93 -0.11 10.24
CA GLY A 11 10.36 -0.95 11.35
C GLY A 11 9.23 -1.56 12.16
N HIS A 12 8.02 -1.06 11.98
CA HIS A 12 6.84 -1.61 12.65
C HIS A 12 5.96 -2.32 11.62
N LEU A 13 6.01 -3.64 11.65
CA LEU A 13 5.23 -4.46 10.73
C LEU A 13 3.80 -4.59 11.23
N LEU A 14 2.87 -4.34 10.33
CA LEU A 14 1.48 -4.36 10.65
C LEU A 14 0.71 -5.17 9.61
N GLN A 15 -0.20 -5.99 10.08
CA GLN A 15 -1.00 -6.85 9.23
C GLN A 15 -2.30 -6.17 8.83
N LEU A 16 -2.64 -6.26 7.56
CA LEU A 16 -3.92 -5.83 7.07
C LEU A 16 -4.87 -7.02 7.17
N SER A 17 -5.75 -6.98 8.14
CA SER A 17 -6.76 -8.01 8.36
C SER A 17 -8.13 -7.37 8.44
N ALA A 18 -9.13 -8.01 7.90
CA ALA A 18 -10.51 -7.49 7.91
C ALA A 18 -11.08 -7.28 9.31
N LYS A 19 -10.51 -7.91 10.31
CA LYS A 19 -11.00 -7.87 11.69
C LYS A 19 -10.04 -7.21 12.68
N GLN A 20 -8.91 -6.73 12.22
CA GLN A 20 -7.90 -6.10 13.06
C GLN A 20 -7.56 -4.74 12.51
N GLU A 21 -6.87 -3.95 13.30
CA GLU A 21 -6.37 -2.68 12.79
C GLU A 21 -5.54 -2.91 11.55
N ASN A 22 -5.93 -2.26 10.48
CA ASN A 22 -5.22 -2.32 9.22
C ASN A 22 -4.03 -1.38 9.32
N LYS A 23 -2.86 -1.91 9.11
CA LYS A 23 -1.64 -1.14 9.25
C LYS A 23 -0.79 -1.27 7.99
N ALA A 24 -0.13 -0.18 7.65
CA ALA A 24 0.75 -0.13 6.50
C ALA A 24 2.07 0.52 6.91
N ILE A 25 3.16 0.12 6.29
CA ILE A 25 4.46 0.71 6.51
C ILE A 25 4.60 1.93 5.60
N LEU A 26 4.80 3.10 6.20
CA LEU A 26 5.02 4.32 5.43
C LEU A 26 6.44 4.33 4.86
N LEU A 27 6.54 4.44 3.54
CA LEU A 27 7.80 4.59 2.84
C LEU A 27 7.93 6.05 2.43
N ASP A 28 8.76 6.79 3.14
CA ASP A 28 8.84 8.24 3.03
C ASP A 28 10.16 8.76 2.46
N THR A 29 11.27 8.12 2.76
CA THR A 29 12.56 8.55 2.25
C THR A 29 12.73 8.19 0.78
N PHE A 30 13.68 8.87 0.11
CA PHE A 30 13.99 8.59 -1.29
C PHE A 30 14.33 7.11 -1.52
N TRP A 31 15.18 6.55 -0.67
CA TRP A 31 15.60 5.16 -0.81
C TRP A 31 14.48 4.17 -0.52
N GLU A 32 13.64 4.47 0.48
CA GLU A 32 12.48 3.65 0.77
C GLU A 32 11.53 3.61 -0.42
N ARG A 33 11.26 4.77 -1.02
CA ARG A 33 10.38 4.84 -2.20
C ARG A 33 10.98 4.15 -3.42
N PHE A 34 12.30 4.26 -3.58
CA PHE A 34 12.99 3.65 -4.71
C PHE A 34 12.89 2.12 -4.68
N TRP A 35 13.15 1.51 -3.53
CA TRP A 35 13.08 0.06 -3.39
C TRP A 35 11.66 -0.44 -3.18
N GLY A 36 10.82 0.38 -2.55
CA GLY A 36 9.41 0.10 -2.35
C GLY A 36 9.16 -1.24 -1.70
N LEU A 37 8.13 -1.92 -2.17
CA LEU A 37 7.71 -3.21 -1.65
C LEU A 37 8.78 -4.29 -1.83
N LYS A 38 9.65 -4.17 -2.81
CA LYS A 38 10.69 -5.16 -3.07
C LYS A 38 11.58 -5.40 -1.86
N ALA A 39 11.82 -4.38 -1.05
CA ALA A 39 12.63 -4.52 0.16
C ALA A 39 12.00 -5.50 1.17
N TYR A 40 10.72 -5.78 1.05
CA TYR A 40 9.98 -6.64 1.98
C TYR A 40 9.61 -7.99 1.38
N GLU A 41 10.17 -8.35 0.22
CA GLU A 41 9.78 -9.56 -0.49
C GLU A 41 9.95 -10.83 0.36
N ALA A 42 11.10 -10.98 1.02
CA ALA A 42 11.36 -12.15 1.85
C ALA A 42 10.39 -12.26 3.04
N LYS A 43 10.06 -11.13 3.66
CA LYS A 43 9.13 -11.10 4.79
C LYS A 43 7.70 -11.38 4.35
N SER A 44 7.36 -11.03 3.12
CA SER A 44 6.02 -11.24 2.58
C SER A 44 5.68 -12.70 2.35
N ASP A 45 6.66 -13.59 2.36
CA ASP A 45 6.41 -15.03 2.28
C ASP A 45 5.78 -15.58 3.56
N LYS A 46 5.95 -14.89 4.68
CA LYS A 46 5.48 -15.34 5.99
C LYS A 46 4.31 -14.55 6.52
N GLN A 47 4.09 -13.35 6.01
CA GLN A 47 3.04 -12.47 6.47
C GLN A 47 2.67 -11.46 5.39
N ILE A 48 1.47 -10.92 5.49
CA ILE A 48 1.02 -9.89 4.56
C ILE A 48 1.64 -8.56 5.00
N ILE A 49 2.41 -7.95 4.11
CA ILE A 49 3.01 -6.66 4.36
C ILE A 49 2.43 -5.66 3.36
N VAL A 50 1.88 -4.58 3.87
CA VAL A 50 1.37 -3.48 3.06
C VAL A 50 2.29 -2.29 3.25
N VAL A 51 2.75 -1.71 2.15
CA VAL A 51 3.53 -0.47 2.17
C VAL A 51 2.68 0.67 1.65
N GLY A 52 2.89 1.86 2.16
CA GLY A 52 2.15 3.05 1.78
C GLY A 52 3.08 4.18 1.37
N PHE A 53 2.66 4.90 0.34
CA PHE A 53 3.36 6.07 -0.17
C PHE A 53 2.42 7.26 -0.09
N GLU A 54 2.81 8.28 0.65
CA GLU A 54 2.06 9.52 0.74
C GLU A 54 2.45 10.47 -0.40
N ARG A 55 1.51 11.25 -0.88
CA ARG A 55 1.73 12.21 -1.98
C ARG A 55 2.31 11.53 -3.21
N CYS A 56 1.70 10.42 -3.59
CA CYS A 56 2.19 9.58 -4.66
C CYS A 56 1.08 9.33 -5.67
N GLN A 57 1.38 9.52 -6.95
CA GLN A 57 0.42 9.31 -8.04
C GLN A 57 0.92 8.31 -9.07
N SER A 58 2.13 7.82 -8.91
CA SER A 58 2.71 6.91 -9.89
C SER A 58 3.27 5.68 -9.22
N VAL A 59 3.09 4.55 -9.88
CA VAL A 59 3.57 3.26 -9.42
C VAL A 59 4.29 2.58 -10.57
N HIS A 60 5.41 1.96 -10.27
CA HIS A 60 6.07 1.07 -11.21
C HIS A 60 6.38 -0.25 -10.52
N THR A 61 6.32 -1.32 -11.29
CA THR A 61 6.59 -2.66 -10.78
C THR A 61 7.87 -3.23 -11.40
N PHE A 62 8.76 -2.36 -11.87
CA PHE A 62 10.05 -2.77 -12.41
C PHE A 62 10.88 -3.49 -11.35
N CYS A 63 11.59 -4.50 -11.74
CA CYS A 63 12.39 -5.35 -10.88
C CYS A 63 11.57 -6.20 -9.89
N MET A 64 10.27 -6.17 -9.96
CA MET A 64 9.44 -7.10 -9.21
C MET A 64 9.46 -8.46 -9.86
N ARG A 65 9.40 -9.51 -9.05
CA ARG A 65 9.30 -10.90 -9.53
C ARG A 65 7.89 -11.44 -9.39
N ARG A 66 7.08 -10.80 -8.59
CA ARG A 66 5.74 -11.26 -8.24
C ARG A 66 4.74 -10.16 -8.55
N ALA A 67 3.54 -10.56 -8.89
CA ALA A 67 2.43 -9.63 -9.04
C ALA A 67 2.13 -8.93 -7.71
N ILE A 68 1.59 -7.73 -7.79
CA ILE A 68 1.24 -6.94 -6.61
C ILE A 68 -0.19 -6.45 -6.70
N ASP A 69 -0.76 -6.15 -5.54
CA ASP A 69 -2.04 -5.47 -5.44
C ASP A 69 -1.76 -3.99 -5.15
N ILE A 70 -2.48 -3.11 -5.82
CA ILE A 70 -2.28 -1.66 -5.72
C ILE A 70 -3.61 -1.01 -5.41
N ALA A 71 -3.60 -0.05 -4.50
CA ALA A 71 -4.77 0.78 -4.24
C ALA A 71 -4.35 2.25 -4.16
N ALA A 72 -5.17 3.11 -4.74
CA ALA A 72 -4.97 4.54 -4.69
C ALA A 72 -6.11 5.20 -3.94
N ILE A 73 -5.77 6.11 -3.04
CA ILE A 73 -6.72 6.80 -2.18
C ILE A 73 -6.49 8.29 -2.36
N ASP A 74 -7.56 9.04 -2.52
CA ASP A 74 -7.46 10.48 -2.72
C ASP A 74 -7.24 11.23 -1.39
N LEU A 75 -7.11 12.54 -1.48
CA LEU A 75 -6.87 13.38 -0.31
C LEU A 75 -8.01 13.32 0.71
N LEU A 76 -9.20 12.99 0.28
CA LEU A 76 -10.39 12.92 1.14
C LEU A 76 -10.61 11.53 1.72
N GLY A 77 -9.77 10.56 1.39
CA GLY A 77 -9.86 9.21 1.93
C GLY A 77 -10.71 8.25 1.11
N GLU A 78 -11.09 8.62 -0.10
CA GLU A 78 -11.84 7.72 -0.96
C GLU A 78 -10.90 6.86 -1.81
N VAL A 79 -11.18 5.56 -1.87
CA VAL A 79 -10.47 4.66 -2.77
C VAL A 79 -10.91 4.96 -4.19
N ILE A 80 -10.02 5.50 -5.00
CA ILE A 80 -10.32 5.91 -6.37
C ILE A 80 -9.84 4.91 -7.41
N ALA A 81 -8.96 4.00 -7.04
CA ALA A 81 -8.50 2.93 -7.91
C ALA A 81 -8.05 1.74 -7.07
N SER A 82 -8.29 0.55 -7.57
CA SER A 82 -7.90 -0.68 -6.91
C SER A 82 -7.63 -1.73 -7.97
N TYR A 83 -6.45 -2.31 -7.93
CA TYR A 83 -6.03 -3.32 -8.89
C TYR A 83 -5.44 -4.50 -8.15
N LYS A 84 -5.94 -5.68 -8.44
CA LYS A 84 -5.35 -6.91 -7.92
C LYS A 84 -4.51 -7.57 -8.99
N HIS A 85 -3.44 -8.18 -8.57
CA HIS A 85 -2.59 -9.01 -9.42
C HIS A 85 -2.02 -8.25 -10.62
N VAL A 86 -1.41 -7.10 -10.34
CA VAL A 86 -0.73 -6.31 -11.36
C VAL A 86 0.60 -6.98 -11.70
N ASP A 87 0.80 -7.26 -12.98
CA ASP A 87 2.00 -7.95 -13.45
C ASP A 87 3.27 -7.11 -13.26
N PRO A 88 4.42 -7.75 -13.08
CA PRO A 88 5.71 -7.06 -13.06
C PRO A 88 5.93 -6.23 -14.33
N SER A 89 6.80 -5.24 -14.22
CA SER A 89 7.20 -4.37 -15.34
C SER A 89 6.08 -3.48 -15.88
N SER A 90 5.17 -3.10 -15.00
CA SER A 90 4.09 -2.16 -15.32
C SER A 90 4.40 -0.76 -14.80
N ILE A 91 3.85 0.23 -15.46
CA ILE A 91 3.84 1.62 -14.98
C ILE A 91 2.40 2.09 -15.02
N MET A 92 1.94 2.75 -13.96
CA MET A 92 0.66 3.41 -13.98
C MET A 92 0.71 4.73 -13.24
N THR A 93 -0.07 5.69 -13.72
CA THR A 93 -0.25 6.97 -13.08
C THR A 93 -1.73 7.11 -12.74
N ILE A 94 -2.02 7.45 -11.51
CA ILE A 94 -3.39 7.62 -11.03
C ILE A 94 -3.56 9.06 -10.60
N ARG A 95 -4.19 9.85 -11.45
CA ARG A 95 -4.45 11.26 -11.16
C ARG A 95 -5.35 11.35 -9.93
N LYS A 96 -5.16 12.36 -9.12
CA LYS A 96 -5.87 12.58 -7.87
C LYS A 96 -5.51 11.63 -6.74
N ALA A 97 -4.64 10.65 -6.95
CA ALA A 97 -4.15 9.84 -5.85
C ALA A 97 -3.33 10.71 -4.92
N TYR A 98 -3.52 10.52 -3.63
CA TYR A 98 -2.69 11.11 -2.59
C TYR A 98 -1.89 10.03 -1.88
N TRP A 99 -2.52 8.86 -1.67
CA TRP A 99 -1.90 7.68 -1.10
C TRP A 99 -1.90 6.56 -2.11
N ILE A 100 -0.80 5.82 -2.17
CA ILE A 100 -0.73 4.55 -2.89
C ILE A 100 -0.36 3.48 -1.87
N PHE A 101 -1.14 2.40 -1.81
CA PHE A 101 -0.83 1.23 -1.00
C PHE A 101 -0.52 0.06 -1.91
N GLU A 102 0.47 -0.74 -1.52
CA GLU A 102 0.92 -1.91 -2.29
C GLU A 102 1.17 -3.09 -1.37
N ARG A 103 0.89 -4.28 -1.87
CA ARG A 103 1.29 -5.53 -1.25
C ARG A 103 1.57 -6.56 -2.34
N PHE A 104 2.33 -7.59 -2.01
CA PHE A 104 2.40 -8.74 -2.91
C PHE A 104 1.03 -9.40 -2.97
N SER A 105 0.62 -9.79 -4.18
CA SER A 105 -0.73 -10.28 -4.41
C SER A 105 -1.02 -11.54 -3.61
N CYS A 106 -2.20 -11.59 -3.00
CA CYS A 106 -2.67 -12.73 -2.22
C CYS A 106 -4.18 -12.81 -2.29
N ASP A 107 -4.76 -13.87 -1.71
CA ASP A 107 -6.19 -14.11 -1.78
C ASP A 107 -7.01 -13.34 -0.74
N GLU A 108 -6.34 -12.61 0.15
CA GLU A 108 -7.05 -11.83 1.15
C GLU A 108 -7.74 -10.63 0.54
N GLU A 109 -8.74 -10.09 1.24
CA GLU A 109 -9.47 -8.90 0.80
C GLU A 109 -8.52 -7.73 0.52
N TRP A 110 -8.91 -6.93 -0.43
CA TRP A 110 -8.19 -5.72 -0.79
C TRP A 110 -9.17 -4.56 -0.86
N PHE A 111 -8.66 -3.36 -0.99
CA PHE A 111 -9.48 -2.16 -1.08
C PHE A 111 -10.44 -2.24 -2.28
N GLU A 112 -11.64 -1.69 -2.12
CA GLU A 112 -12.60 -1.56 -3.20
C GLU A 112 -12.84 -0.10 -3.52
N VAL A 113 -12.96 0.22 -4.80
CA VAL A 113 -13.25 1.58 -5.26
C VAL A 113 -14.55 2.05 -4.61
N GLY A 114 -14.52 3.27 -4.09
CA GLY A 114 -15.65 3.86 -3.39
C GLY A 114 -15.63 3.72 -1.88
N GLU A 115 -14.77 2.84 -1.34
CA GLU A 115 -14.62 2.75 0.11
C GLU A 115 -14.05 4.05 0.67
N ARG A 116 -14.45 4.35 1.88
CA ARG A 116 -13.87 5.45 2.65
C ARG A 116 -12.84 4.92 3.62
N ILE A 117 -11.65 5.49 3.55
CA ILE A 117 -10.52 5.07 4.37
C ILE A 117 -10.09 6.24 5.25
N GLU A 118 -10.03 6.00 6.54
CA GLU A 118 -9.42 6.94 7.47
C GLU A 118 -7.97 6.53 7.66
N ILE A 119 -7.05 7.41 7.29
CA ILE A 119 -5.62 7.12 7.37
C ILE A 119 -5.06 7.86 8.57
N ILE A 120 -4.53 7.12 9.51
CA ILE A 120 -3.97 7.65 10.75
C ILE A 120 -2.46 7.47 10.67
N LYS A 121 -1.74 8.58 10.65
CA LYS A 121 -0.28 8.58 10.69
C LYS A 121 0.15 8.57 12.15
N ASN A 122 0.82 7.51 12.55
CA ASN A 122 1.42 7.48 13.86
C ASN A 122 2.77 8.19 13.80
N PRO A 123 3.05 9.11 14.74
CA PRO A 123 4.33 9.79 14.73
C PRO A 123 5.47 8.81 14.96
N PRO A 124 6.65 9.08 14.42
CA PRO A 124 7.83 8.25 14.71
C PRO A 124 8.15 8.34 16.20
N ARG A 125 8.57 7.24 16.75
CA ARG A 125 9.02 7.18 18.13
C ARG A 125 10.49 7.50 18.23
#